data_d75dcb4a5a80a8db53a86b34b9bb670f
#
_entry.id   d75dcb4a5a80a8db53a86b34b9bb670f
#
_cell.length_a   1.000
_cell.length_b   1.000
_cell.length_c   1.000
_cell.angle_alpha   90.00
_cell.angle_beta   90.00
_cell.angle_gamma   90.00
#
_symmetry.space_group_name_H-M   'P 1'
#
loop_
_entity.id
_entity.type
_entity.pdbx_description
1 polymer ?
#
loop_
_entity_poly.entity_id
_entity_poly.type
_entity_poly.pdbx_seq_one_letter_code
_entity_poly.pdbx_strand_id
1 'polypeptide(L)'
;MQIYPAIDLRGGQVVRLYQGDYEKMTVYGNDPARQAAAFAAQGAEYLHVVDLDGAKDGTLANFASIQSIVRQSGLYIEVGGGIRTEERIEAYLALGVGRCILGTAAVQDFAFTERMAKRYGDKIAVGVDAKNGYVAIHGWKEVSSEKGVDFCKRLYDAGVESIIYTDIACDGAMQGTNLAVYRQLRGITGLKITASGGICSIEELQSLNEMGIDAAILGKSLYTGAIDLAAAVQAVQQEAKGERK
;
A
#
# COMPACT_ATOMS: atom_id res chain seq x y z
N MET A 1 -8.53 -12.94 -0.85
CA MET A 1 -7.78 -11.69 -0.55
C MET A 1 -6.47 -11.66 -1.34
N GLN A 2 -6.01 -10.49 -1.82
CA GLN A 2 -4.74 -10.32 -2.51
C GLN A 2 -3.61 -10.02 -1.50
N ILE A 3 -2.39 -10.53 -1.75
CA ILE A 3 -1.22 -10.22 -0.92
C ILE A 3 -0.24 -9.36 -1.72
N TYR A 4 0.10 -8.22 -1.15
CA TYR A 4 1.07 -7.27 -1.69
C TYR A 4 2.33 -7.26 -0.81
N PRO A 5 3.41 -7.99 -1.15
CA PRO A 5 4.71 -7.69 -0.58
C PRO A 5 5.08 -6.24 -0.88
N ALA A 6 5.78 -5.57 0.05
CA ALA A 6 6.10 -4.16 -0.07
C ALA A 6 7.60 -3.93 -0.28
N ILE A 7 7.92 -3.00 -1.20
CA ILE A 7 9.27 -2.46 -1.41
C ILE A 7 9.21 -0.94 -1.21
N ASP A 8 9.92 -0.44 -0.21
CA ASP A 8 10.17 0.99 -0.07
C ASP A 8 11.51 1.31 -0.74
N LEU A 9 11.52 2.34 -1.57
CA LEU A 9 12.70 2.79 -2.33
C LEU A 9 13.24 4.10 -1.76
N ARG A 10 14.53 4.12 -1.48
CA ARG A 10 15.28 5.33 -1.15
C ARG A 10 16.68 5.27 -1.77
N GLY A 11 17.02 6.27 -2.60
CA GLY A 11 18.31 6.31 -3.30
C GLY A 11 18.59 5.06 -4.13
N GLY A 12 17.57 4.43 -4.74
CA GLY A 12 17.69 3.19 -5.50
C GLY A 12 17.80 1.91 -4.67
N GLN A 13 17.75 2.01 -3.35
CA GLN A 13 17.86 0.86 -2.44
C GLN A 13 16.50 0.42 -1.93
N VAL A 14 16.41 -0.88 -1.56
CA VAL A 14 15.28 -1.44 -0.82
C VAL A 14 15.47 -1.17 0.67
N VAL A 15 14.55 -0.42 1.26
CA VAL A 15 14.65 0.02 2.65
C VAL A 15 13.35 -0.22 3.41
N ARG A 16 13.39 -0.12 4.73
CA ARG A 16 12.21 0.02 5.59
C ARG A 16 12.46 1.09 6.64
N LEU A 17 11.44 1.90 6.90
CA LEU A 17 11.44 2.86 7.98
C LEU A 17 10.72 2.28 9.20
N TYR A 18 11.11 2.67 10.40
CA TYR A 18 10.35 2.39 11.61
C TYR A 18 9.36 3.54 11.82
N GLN A 19 8.06 3.26 11.72
CA GLN A 19 6.97 4.25 11.85
C GLN A 19 7.19 5.53 11.01
N GLY A 20 7.70 5.39 9.79
CA GLY A 20 7.96 6.52 8.88
C GLY A 20 9.17 7.38 9.20
N ASP A 21 9.96 7.04 10.23
CA ASP A 21 11.12 7.81 10.67
C ASP A 21 12.33 7.55 9.74
N TYR A 22 12.71 8.56 8.98
CA TYR A 22 13.85 8.50 8.04
C TYR A 22 15.20 8.31 8.72
N GLU A 23 15.32 8.65 10.02
CA GLU A 23 16.54 8.43 10.81
C GLU A 23 16.63 6.97 11.31
N LYS A 24 15.51 6.25 11.31
CA LYS A 24 15.43 4.84 11.72
C LYS A 24 15.20 3.94 10.49
N MET A 25 16.05 4.10 9.49
CA MET A 25 16.02 3.36 8.25
C MET A 25 16.91 2.12 8.33
N THR A 26 16.40 0.99 7.84
CA THR A 26 17.17 -0.24 7.60
C THR A 26 17.22 -0.52 6.11
N VAL A 27 18.42 -0.80 5.58
CA VAL A 27 18.62 -1.21 4.18
C VAL A 27 18.59 -2.74 4.11
N TYR A 28 17.77 -3.28 3.20
CA TYR A 28 17.61 -4.72 2.98
C TYR A 28 18.22 -5.18 1.66
N GLY A 29 18.47 -4.27 0.71
CA GLY A 29 19.09 -4.62 -0.56
C GLY A 29 19.37 -3.42 -1.45
N ASN A 30 20.23 -3.63 -2.44
CA ASN A 30 20.64 -2.60 -3.40
C ASN A 30 20.09 -2.87 -4.83
N ASP A 31 19.28 -3.92 -4.97
CA ASP A 31 18.67 -4.31 -6.26
C ASP A 31 17.17 -4.55 -6.08
N PRO A 32 16.34 -3.51 -6.25
CA PRO A 32 14.89 -3.62 -6.11
C PRO A 32 14.23 -4.57 -7.10
N ALA A 33 14.77 -4.69 -8.32
CA ALA A 33 14.22 -5.59 -9.33
C ALA A 33 14.44 -7.06 -8.95
N ARG A 34 15.62 -7.38 -8.42
CA ARG A 34 15.92 -8.70 -7.88
C ARG A 34 15.03 -9.05 -6.68
N GLN A 35 14.77 -8.07 -5.80
CA GLN A 35 13.86 -8.27 -4.68
C GLN A 35 12.42 -8.56 -5.15
N ALA A 36 11.93 -7.83 -6.13
CA ALA A 36 10.62 -8.06 -6.73
C ALA A 36 10.51 -9.43 -7.41
N ALA A 37 11.55 -9.84 -8.15
CA ALA A 37 11.63 -11.17 -8.76
C ALA A 37 11.66 -12.29 -7.71
N ALA A 38 12.33 -12.07 -6.57
CA ALA A 38 12.33 -13.02 -5.46
C ALA A 38 10.94 -13.18 -4.82
N PHE A 39 10.13 -12.10 -4.74
CA PHE A 39 8.74 -12.19 -4.30
C PHE A 39 7.87 -12.92 -5.32
N ALA A 40 8.04 -12.66 -6.63
CA ALA A 40 7.35 -13.40 -7.68
C ALA A 40 7.63 -14.91 -7.63
N ALA A 41 8.90 -15.29 -7.40
CA ALA A 41 9.30 -16.69 -7.28
C ALA A 41 8.68 -17.39 -6.05
N GLN A 42 8.24 -16.65 -5.03
CA GLN A 42 7.50 -17.14 -3.86
C GLN A 42 5.98 -17.16 -4.05
N GLY A 43 5.49 -16.86 -5.27
CA GLY A 43 4.07 -16.93 -5.61
C GLY A 43 3.31 -15.61 -5.46
N ALA A 44 3.98 -14.48 -5.25
CA ALA A 44 3.32 -13.19 -5.32
C ALA A 44 2.83 -12.91 -6.75
N GLU A 45 1.66 -12.31 -6.88
CA GLU A 45 1.10 -11.79 -8.13
C GLU A 45 1.08 -10.25 -8.14
N TYR A 46 1.19 -9.64 -6.97
CA TYR A 46 1.06 -8.21 -6.72
C TYR A 46 2.31 -7.68 -6.01
N LEU A 47 2.57 -6.38 -6.14
CA LEU A 47 3.66 -5.68 -5.45
C LEU A 47 3.24 -4.25 -5.11
N HIS A 48 3.47 -3.86 -3.86
CA HIS A 48 3.34 -2.49 -3.39
C HIS A 48 4.70 -1.80 -3.36
N VAL A 49 4.84 -0.67 -4.04
CA VAL A 49 6.09 0.09 -4.12
C VAL A 49 5.87 1.51 -3.59
N VAL A 50 6.74 1.96 -2.69
CA VAL A 50 6.74 3.34 -2.19
C VAL A 50 8.04 4.04 -2.58
N ASP A 51 7.93 5.13 -3.34
CA ASP A 51 9.04 6.04 -3.62
C ASP A 51 9.19 7.04 -2.47
N LEU A 52 10.09 6.75 -1.53
CA LEU A 52 10.31 7.60 -0.35
C LEU A 52 11.00 8.93 -0.68
N ASP A 53 11.82 8.98 -1.72
CA ASP A 53 12.42 10.24 -2.18
C ASP A 53 11.34 11.11 -2.85
N GLY A 54 10.51 10.52 -3.70
CA GLY A 54 9.34 11.20 -4.27
C GLY A 54 8.36 11.70 -3.20
N ALA A 55 8.13 10.92 -2.14
CA ALA A 55 7.29 11.33 -1.02
C ALA A 55 7.87 12.53 -0.28
N LYS A 56 9.20 12.57 -0.07
CA LYS A 56 9.91 13.60 0.69
C LYS A 56 9.98 14.92 -0.05
N ASP A 57 10.44 14.91 -1.30
CA ASP A 57 10.80 16.13 -2.06
C ASP A 57 10.14 16.24 -3.44
N GLY A 58 9.36 15.23 -3.84
CA GLY A 58 8.67 15.22 -5.13
C GLY A 58 9.57 14.89 -6.32
N THR A 59 10.80 14.42 -6.11
CA THR A 59 11.72 14.03 -7.19
C THR A 59 11.30 12.72 -7.86
N LEU A 60 11.93 12.39 -8.97
CA LEU A 60 11.82 11.10 -9.69
C LEU A 60 13.07 10.23 -9.48
N ALA A 61 13.72 10.36 -8.33
CA ALA A 61 15.01 9.69 -8.07
C ALA A 61 14.95 8.17 -8.27
N ASN A 62 13.82 7.54 -7.94
CA ASN A 62 13.65 6.09 -8.06
C ASN A 62 12.90 5.64 -9.33
N PHE A 63 12.64 6.54 -10.29
CA PHE A 63 11.87 6.20 -11.50
C PHE A 63 12.52 5.06 -12.31
N ALA A 64 13.85 5.08 -12.47
CA ALA A 64 14.58 4.02 -13.15
C ALA A 64 14.51 2.69 -12.41
N SER A 65 14.54 2.70 -11.08
CA SER A 65 14.38 1.51 -10.24
C SER A 65 12.97 0.91 -10.40
N ILE A 66 11.93 1.74 -10.40
CA ILE A 66 10.54 1.32 -10.63
C ILE A 66 10.39 0.73 -12.04
N GLN A 67 10.98 1.38 -13.06
CA GLN A 67 10.99 0.85 -14.43
C GLN A 67 11.65 -0.54 -14.50
N SER A 68 12.75 -0.74 -13.77
CA SER A 68 13.45 -2.03 -13.71
C SER A 68 12.59 -3.11 -13.03
N ILE A 69 11.90 -2.77 -11.95
CA ILE A 69 10.94 -3.66 -11.26
C ILE A 69 9.83 -4.08 -12.24
N VAL A 70 9.19 -3.13 -12.92
CA VAL A 70 8.10 -3.40 -13.88
C VAL A 70 8.54 -4.36 -14.97
N ARG A 71 9.74 -4.15 -15.53
CA ARG A 71 10.25 -4.97 -16.64
C ARG A 71 10.64 -6.40 -16.24
N GLN A 72 11.06 -6.61 -15.00
CA GLN A 72 11.72 -7.86 -14.60
C GLN A 72 10.86 -8.75 -13.70
N SER A 73 9.86 -8.20 -13.00
CA SER A 73 9.13 -8.98 -11.99
C SER A 73 7.92 -9.74 -12.55
N GLY A 74 7.27 -9.22 -13.59
CA GLY A 74 6.00 -9.75 -14.10
C GLY A 74 4.80 -9.55 -13.15
N LEU A 75 4.97 -8.80 -12.05
CA LEU A 75 3.95 -8.56 -11.04
C LEU A 75 3.01 -7.42 -11.45
N TYR A 76 1.78 -7.45 -10.94
CA TYR A 76 0.92 -6.26 -10.92
C TYR A 76 1.46 -5.30 -9.86
N ILE A 77 1.87 -4.10 -10.28
CA ILE A 77 2.57 -3.15 -9.41
C ILE A 77 1.67 -1.95 -9.13
N GLU A 78 1.53 -1.61 -7.84
CA GLU A 78 1.04 -0.31 -7.43
C GLU A 78 2.18 0.54 -6.87
N VAL A 79 2.15 1.85 -7.19
CA VAL A 79 3.20 2.79 -6.78
C VAL A 79 2.60 3.97 -6.04
N GLY A 80 3.17 4.27 -4.88
CA GLY A 80 2.93 5.48 -4.10
C GLY A 80 4.22 6.27 -3.87
N GLY A 81 4.08 7.47 -3.29
CA GLY A 81 5.21 8.35 -2.98
C GLY A 81 5.31 9.57 -3.90
N GLY A 82 4.80 10.71 -3.43
CA GLY A 82 4.94 12.00 -4.10
C GLY A 82 4.15 12.20 -5.39
N ILE A 83 3.13 11.40 -5.65
CA ILE A 83 2.24 11.57 -6.82
C ILE A 83 1.27 12.71 -6.51
N ARG A 84 1.47 13.85 -7.18
CA ARG A 84 0.73 15.11 -6.93
C ARG A 84 0.20 15.76 -8.21
N THR A 85 0.54 15.23 -9.38
CA THR A 85 0.12 15.77 -10.68
C THR A 85 -0.30 14.64 -11.61
N GLU A 86 -1.10 14.99 -12.60
CA GLU A 86 -1.59 14.04 -13.59
C GLU A 86 -0.46 13.51 -14.48
N GLU A 87 0.50 14.36 -14.84
CA GLU A 87 1.67 13.97 -15.64
C GLU A 87 2.49 12.87 -14.92
N ARG A 88 2.53 12.91 -13.57
CA ARG A 88 3.19 11.86 -12.79
C ARG A 88 2.44 10.54 -12.86
N ILE A 89 1.10 10.59 -12.80
CA ILE A 89 0.24 9.41 -12.98
C ILE A 89 0.49 8.82 -14.37
N GLU A 90 0.41 9.64 -15.42
CA GLU A 90 0.62 9.20 -16.80
C GLU A 90 2.00 8.59 -17.01
N ALA A 91 3.05 9.19 -16.43
CA ALA A 91 4.41 8.67 -16.52
C ALA A 91 4.54 7.26 -15.90
N TYR A 92 3.95 7.02 -14.73
CA TYR A 92 3.98 5.69 -14.11
C TYR A 92 3.12 4.67 -14.88
N LEU A 93 1.93 5.05 -15.31
CA LEU A 93 1.08 4.17 -16.13
C LEU A 93 1.73 3.82 -17.46
N ALA A 94 2.45 4.75 -18.09
CA ALA A 94 3.22 4.50 -19.32
C ALA A 94 4.38 3.52 -19.12
N LEU A 95 4.94 3.41 -17.91
CA LEU A 95 5.92 2.37 -17.56
C LEU A 95 5.31 0.97 -17.49
N GLY A 96 3.98 0.85 -17.33
CA GLY A 96 3.29 -0.41 -17.07
C GLY A 96 2.94 -0.63 -15.59
N VAL A 97 3.03 0.40 -14.75
CA VAL A 97 2.48 0.38 -13.39
C VAL A 97 0.96 0.20 -13.48
N GLY A 98 0.42 -0.76 -12.75
CA GLY A 98 -1.00 -1.09 -12.77
C GLY A 98 -1.88 -0.06 -12.04
N ARG A 99 -1.36 0.55 -10.95
CA ARG A 99 -2.11 1.49 -10.12
C ARG A 99 -1.21 2.55 -9.47
N CYS A 100 -1.65 3.80 -9.45
CA CYS A 100 -1.01 4.91 -8.77
C CYS A 100 -1.74 5.22 -7.44
N ILE A 101 -0.98 5.49 -6.38
CA ILE A 101 -1.51 5.74 -5.04
C ILE A 101 -1.33 7.21 -4.72
N LEU A 102 -2.45 7.91 -4.49
CA LEU A 102 -2.46 9.29 -4.02
C LEU A 102 -2.51 9.30 -2.48
N GLY A 103 -1.56 9.93 -1.84
CA GLY A 103 -1.52 10.10 -0.38
C GLY A 103 -1.89 11.53 0.02
N THR A 104 -0.91 12.32 0.47
CA THR A 104 -1.08 13.72 0.90
C THR A 104 -1.88 14.58 -0.11
N ALA A 105 -1.71 14.34 -1.41
CA ALA A 105 -2.46 15.05 -2.45
C ALA A 105 -3.98 14.87 -2.31
N ALA A 106 -4.44 13.71 -1.86
CA ALA A 106 -5.87 13.43 -1.69
C ALA A 106 -6.51 14.26 -0.57
N VAL A 107 -5.73 14.67 0.43
CA VAL A 107 -6.21 15.54 1.51
C VAL A 107 -6.09 17.02 1.11
N GLN A 108 -4.99 17.41 0.46
CA GLN A 108 -4.70 18.80 0.13
C GLN A 108 -5.47 19.33 -1.09
N ASP A 109 -5.68 18.49 -2.09
CA ASP A 109 -6.46 18.80 -3.29
C ASP A 109 -7.47 17.67 -3.57
N PHE A 110 -8.54 17.68 -2.80
CA PHE A 110 -9.60 16.68 -2.95
C PHE A 110 -10.23 16.70 -4.34
N ALA A 111 -10.37 17.89 -4.94
CA ALA A 111 -10.91 18.05 -6.29
C ALA A 111 -10.00 17.41 -7.35
N PHE A 112 -8.68 17.48 -7.18
CA PHE A 112 -7.73 16.74 -8.04
C PHE A 112 -7.97 15.24 -7.91
N THR A 113 -8.08 14.71 -6.69
CA THR A 113 -8.31 13.29 -6.45
C THR A 113 -9.61 12.81 -7.10
N GLU A 114 -10.70 13.57 -6.95
CA GLU A 114 -11.99 13.26 -7.60
C GLU A 114 -11.86 13.22 -9.13
N ARG A 115 -11.17 14.19 -9.74
CA ARG A 115 -10.91 14.19 -11.19
C ARG A 115 -10.11 12.98 -11.63
N MET A 116 -9.06 12.61 -10.87
CA MET A 116 -8.19 11.47 -11.20
C MET A 116 -8.92 10.14 -11.05
N ALA A 117 -9.71 9.98 -9.98
CA ALA A 117 -10.56 8.81 -9.79
C ALA A 117 -11.57 8.63 -10.95
N LYS A 118 -12.25 9.71 -11.37
CA LYS A 118 -13.19 9.67 -12.50
C LYS A 118 -12.50 9.37 -13.83
N ARG A 119 -11.27 9.88 -14.05
CA ARG A 119 -10.56 9.72 -15.32
C ARG A 119 -9.89 8.36 -15.46
N TYR A 120 -9.30 7.85 -14.41
CA TYR A 120 -8.45 6.66 -14.43
C TYR A 120 -9.06 5.43 -13.74
N GLY A 121 -10.17 5.60 -13.00
CA GLY A 121 -10.91 4.51 -12.37
C GLY A 121 -10.04 3.67 -11.44
N ASP A 122 -10.01 2.36 -11.67
CA ASP A 122 -9.28 1.36 -10.88
C ASP A 122 -7.75 1.53 -10.88
N LYS A 123 -7.21 2.36 -11.78
CA LYS A 123 -5.79 2.71 -11.81
C LYS A 123 -5.40 3.74 -10.76
N ILE A 124 -6.35 4.27 -10.00
CA ILE A 124 -6.11 5.15 -8.86
C ILE A 124 -6.55 4.47 -7.57
N ALA A 125 -5.68 4.51 -6.57
CA ALA A 125 -6.04 4.24 -5.19
C ALA A 125 -5.66 5.45 -4.33
N VAL A 126 -6.26 5.55 -3.14
CA VAL A 126 -5.88 6.57 -2.16
C VAL A 126 -5.29 5.90 -0.93
N GLY A 127 -4.08 6.32 -0.56
CA GLY A 127 -3.45 5.97 0.72
C GLY A 127 -4.01 6.85 1.83
N VAL A 128 -4.62 6.21 2.83
CA VAL A 128 -5.16 6.84 4.03
C VAL A 128 -4.36 6.35 5.22
N ASP A 129 -3.36 7.14 5.58
CA ASP A 129 -2.53 6.87 6.74
C ASP A 129 -3.17 7.53 7.96
N ALA A 130 -3.40 6.77 9.03
CA ALA A 130 -4.09 7.29 10.21
C ALA A 130 -3.25 7.13 11.48
N LYS A 131 -3.25 8.19 12.28
CA LYS A 131 -2.67 8.20 13.63
C LYS A 131 -3.76 8.49 14.64
N ASN A 132 -3.98 7.57 15.59
CA ASN A 132 -5.06 7.68 16.57
C ASN A 132 -6.45 7.89 15.92
N GLY A 133 -6.67 7.29 14.73
CA GLY A 133 -7.91 7.39 13.97
C GLY A 133 -8.08 8.66 13.12
N TYR A 134 -7.11 9.58 13.12
CA TYR A 134 -7.13 10.79 12.29
C TYR A 134 -6.12 10.71 11.15
N VAL A 135 -6.49 11.27 9.99
CA VAL A 135 -5.66 11.23 8.77
C VAL A 135 -4.35 11.99 8.98
N ALA A 136 -3.24 11.33 8.69
CA ALA A 136 -1.90 11.92 8.70
C ALA A 136 -1.44 12.25 7.28
N ILE A 137 -0.68 13.33 7.15
CA ILE A 137 -0.18 13.87 5.89
C ILE A 137 1.31 14.22 6.00
N HIS A 138 1.92 14.62 4.87
CA HIS A 138 3.34 15.03 4.81
C HIS A 138 4.33 13.99 5.33
N GLY A 139 4.11 12.70 4.96
CA GLY A 139 4.95 11.60 5.45
C GLY A 139 4.82 11.43 6.96
N TRP A 140 3.57 11.51 7.45
CA TRP A 140 3.15 11.30 8.85
C TRP A 140 3.60 12.37 9.85
N LYS A 141 4.08 13.52 9.35
CA LYS A 141 4.56 14.63 10.20
C LYS A 141 3.43 15.48 10.79
N GLU A 142 2.30 15.51 10.12
CA GLU A 142 1.13 16.27 10.51
C GLU A 142 -0.08 15.35 10.59
N VAL A 143 -0.96 15.63 11.57
CA VAL A 143 -2.24 14.93 11.74
C VAL A 143 -3.37 15.93 11.52
N SER A 144 -4.26 15.63 10.60
CA SER A 144 -5.43 16.46 10.30
C SER A 144 -6.52 16.29 11.37
N SER A 145 -7.55 17.13 11.32
CA SER A 145 -8.75 16.98 12.16
C SER A 145 -9.77 15.97 11.61
N GLU A 146 -9.53 15.41 10.43
CA GLU A 146 -10.45 14.51 9.75
C GLU A 146 -10.24 13.06 10.20
N LYS A 147 -11.31 12.36 10.56
CA LYS A 147 -11.26 10.95 10.92
C LYS A 147 -11.02 10.09 9.67
N GLY A 148 -10.12 9.11 9.78
CA GLY A 148 -9.73 8.26 8.66
C GLY A 148 -10.91 7.50 8.02
N VAL A 149 -11.82 6.96 8.83
CA VAL A 149 -13.02 6.24 8.33
C VAL A 149 -13.98 7.20 7.61
N ASP A 150 -14.20 8.41 8.14
CA ASP A 150 -15.06 9.41 7.52
C ASP A 150 -14.45 9.90 6.19
N PHE A 151 -13.13 10.07 6.14
CA PHE A 151 -12.40 10.39 4.93
C PHE A 151 -12.53 9.28 3.87
N CYS A 152 -12.41 8.01 4.26
CA CYS A 152 -12.61 6.88 3.35
C CYS A 152 -14.02 6.88 2.74
N LYS A 153 -15.05 7.17 3.53
CA LYS A 153 -16.41 7.30 3.03
C LYS A 153 -16.54 8.44 2.03
N ARG A 154 -15.98 9.62 2.35
CA ARG A 154 -15.98 10.78 1.45
C ARG A 154 -15.27 10.50 0.14
N LEU A 155 -14.15 9.75 0.17
CA LEU A 155 -13.43 9.30 -1.02
C LEU A 155 -14.30 8.39 -1.89
N TYR A 156 -14.99 7.43 -1.28
CA TYR A 156 -15.90 6.54 -1.99
C TYR A 156 -17.05 7.30 -2.65
N ASP A 157 -17.67 8.24 -1.93
CA ASP A 157 -18.74 9.10 -2.46
C ASP A 157 -18.27 9.98 -3.64
N ALA A 158 -16.95 10.29 -3.72
CA ALA A 158 -16.31 11.01 -4.81
C ALA A 158 -15.87 10.12 -5.99
N GLY A 159 -16.08 8.80 -5.92
CA GLY A 159 -15.77 7.85 -6.98
C GLY A 159 -14.42 7.14 -6.85
N VAL A 160 -13.75 7.23 -5.71
CA VAL A 160 -12.56 6.42 -5.41
C VAL A 160 -13.01 4.99 -5.08
N GLU A 161 -12.59 4.02 -5.89
CA GLU A 161 -12.98 2.62 -5.71
C GLU A 161 -12.08 1.84 -4.73
N SER A 162 -10.83 2.29 -4.54
CA SER A 162 -9.81 1.55 -3.78
C SER A 162 -9.08 2.46 -2.81
N ILE A 163 -8.95 2.00 -1.57
CA ILE A 163 -8.11 2.65 -0.55
C ILE A 163 -7.08 1.68 0.01
N ILE A 164 -5.96 2.23 0.47
CA ILE A 164 -4.99 1.56 1.31
C ILE A 164 -5.04 2.26 2.65
N TYR A 165 -5.49 1.54 3.68
CA TYR A 165 -5.57 2.12 5.03
C TYR A 165 -4.41 1.63 5.88
N THR A 166 -3.61 2.57 6.39
CA THR A 166 -2.46 2.29 7.27
C THR A 166 -2.71 2.84 8.67
N ASP A 167 -2.73 1.98 9.69
CA ASP A 167 -2.60 2.45 11.07
C ASP A 167 -1.11 2.65 11.37
N ILE A 168 -0.69 3.93 11.47
CA ILE A 168 0.72 4.30 11.66
C ILE A 168 1.28 3.76 12.97
N ALA A 169 0.47 3.64 14.02
CA ALA A 169 0.92 3.12 15.31
C ALA A 169 1.36 1.65 15.21
N CYS A 170 0.75 0.90 14.28
CA CYS A 170 1.06 -0.50 14.04
C CYS A 170 2.21 -0.69 13.04
N ASP A 171 2.43 0.30 12.12
CA ASP A 171 3.38 0.13 11.03
C ASP A 171 4.82 -0.05 11.52
N GLY A 172 5.44 -1.13 11.04
CA GLY A 172 6.81 -1.50 11.43
C GLY A 172 6.97 -1.92 12.90
N ALA A 173 5.92 -1.90 13.73
CA ALA A 173 5.97 -2.25 15.15
C ALA A 173 6.00 -3.76 15.41
N MET A 174 5.51 -4.59 14.48
CA MET A 174 5.42 -6.06 14.62
C MET A 174 4.60 -6.49 15.86
N GLN A 175 3.53 -5.75 16.13
CA GLN A 175 2.64 -5.98 17.29
C GLN A 175 1.20 -6.31 16.89
N GLY A 176 0.99 -6.60 15.62
CA GLY A 176 -0.31 -6.87 15.03
C GLY A 176 -0.94 -5.63 14.38
N THR A 177 -1.94 -5.90 13.51
CA THR A 177 -2.69 -4.85 12.81
C THR A 177 -3.98 -4.47 13.54
N ASN A 178 -4.52 -3.29 13.24
CA ASN A 178 -5.75 -2.78 13.87
C ASN A 178 -7.02 -3.39 13.24
N LEU A 179 -7.39 -4.62 13.62
CA LEU A 179 -8.57 -5.30 13.10
C LEU A 179 -9.89 -4.53 13.35
N ALA A 180 -9.94 -3.69 14.40
CA ALA A 180 -11.15 -2.96 14.73
C ALA A 180 -11.49 -1.88 13.68
N VAL A 181 -10.50 -1.20 13.13
CA VAL A 181 -10.72 -0.19 12.07
C VAL A 181 -11.17 -0.83 10.76
N TYR A 182 -10.65 -2.01 10.41
CA TYR A 182 -11.06 -2.71 9.19
C TYR A 182 -12.52 -3.20 9.27
N ARG A 183 -13.00 -3.61 10.44
CA ARG A 183 -14.44 -3.89 10.66
C ARG A 183 -15.32 -2.66 10.39
N GLN A 184 -14.87 -1.47 10.79
CA GLN A 184 -15.60 -0.22 10.52
C GLN A 184 -15.59 0.11 9.03
N LEU A 185 -14.42 0.01 8.37
CA LEU A 185 -14.25 0.30 6.95
C LEU A 185 -15.10 -0.63 6.06
N ARG A 186 -15.25 -1.92 6.44
CA ARG A 186 -16.15 -2.85 5.73
C ARG A 186 -17.61 -2.42 5.71
N GLY A 187 -18.01 -1.51 6.59
CA GLY A 187 -19.33 -0.87 6.54
C GLY A 187 -19.54 0.03 5.33
N ILE A 188 -18.48 0.42 4.60
CA ILE A 188 -18.55 1.19 3.36
C ILE A 188 -18.68 0.20 2.20
N THR A 189 -19.92 -0.18 1.88
CA THR A 189 -20.21 -1.21 0.85
C THR A 189 -19.70 -0.78 -0.51
N GLY A 190 -18.95 -1.66 -1.20
CA GLY A 190 -18.41 -1.41 -2.54
C GLY A 190 -17.00 -0.82 -2.55
N LEU A 191 -16.50 -0.27 -1.45
CA LEU A 191 -15.13 0.19 -1.34
C LEU A 191 -14.17 -0.99 -1.23
N LYS A 192 -13.17 -1.04 -2.10
CA LYS A 192 -12.07 -2.01 -2.04
C LYS A 192 -11.04 -1.53 -1.01
N ILE A 193 -10.73 -2.39 -0.04
CA ILE A 193 -9.90 -2.04 1.11
C ILE A 193 -8.64 -2.89 1.10
N THR A 194 -7.49 -2.24 1.09
CA THR A 194 -6.19 -2.85 1.33
C THR A 194 -5.73 -2.52 2.75
N ALA A 195 -5.52 -3.56 3.57
CA ALA A 195 -5.01 -3.41 4.92
C ALA A 195 -3.49 -3.22 4.91
N SER A 196 -3.01 -2.25 5.70
CA SER A 196 -1.59 -1.92 5.82
C SER A 196 -1.21 -1.57 7.27
N GLY A 197 0.04 -1.87 7.63
CA GLY A 197 0.59 -1.57 8.94
C GLY A 197 0.42 -2.70 9.96
N GLY A 198 1.55 -3.22 10.45
CA GLY A 198 1.63 -4.10 11.60
C GLY A 198 1.37 -5.59 11.38
N ILE A 199 0.85 -6.02 10.25
CA ILE A 199 0.54 -7.43 9.97
C ILE A 199 1.80 -8.28 10.18
N CYS A 200 1.76 -9.22 11.12
CA CYS A 200 2.92 -10.00 11.54
C CYS A 200 2.65 -11.50 11.73
N SER A 201 1.42 -11.99 11.49
CA SER A 201 1.08 -13.40 11.54
C SER A 201 0.10 -13.83 10.44
N ILE A 202 0.03 -15.14 10.19
CA ILE A 202 -0.92 -15.74 9.24
C ILE A 202 -2.36 -15.63 9.76
N GLU A 203 -2.57 -15.75 11.07
CA GLU A 203 -3.87 -15.65 11.72
C GLU A 203 -4.50 -14.26 11.52
N GLU A 204 -3.69 -13.20 11.48
CA GLU A 204 -4.18 -11.86 11.17
C GLU A 204 -4.63 -11.75 9.70
N LEU A 205 -3.89 -12.38 8.77
CA LEU A 205 -4.29 -12.44 7.37
C LEU A 205 -5.61 -13.20 7.19
N GLN A 206 -5.77 -14.32 7.89
CA GLN A 206 -7.02 -15.08 7.89
C GLN A 206 -8.17 -14.23 8.44
N SER A 207 -7.98 -13.57 9.58
CA SER A 207 -8.98 -12.67 10.16
C SER A 207 -9.40 -11.55 9.22
N LEU A 208 -8.45 -10.92 8.49
CA LEU A 208 -8.74 -9.92 7.48
C LEU A 208 -9.51 -10.51 6.29
N ASN A 209 -9.14 -11.70 5.84
CA ASN A 209 -9.79 -12.41 4.74
C ASN A 209 -11.24 -12.78 5.10
N GLU A 210 -11.48 -13.31 6.30
CA GLU A 210 -12.83 -13.62 6.83
C GLU A 210 -13.71 -12.36 6.94
N MET A 211 -13.12 -11.20 7.25
CA MET A 211 -13.84 -9.92 7.24
C MET A 211 -14.17 -9.44 5.82
N GLY A 212 -13.69 -10.10 4.77
CA GLY A 212 -13.86 -9.70 3.38
C GLY A 212 -13.00 -8.49 3.00
N ILE A 213 -11.84 -8.29 3.62
CA ILE A 213 -10.84 -7.29 3.18
C ILE A 213 -10.24 -7.77 1.86
N ASP A 214 -10.11 -6.84 0.91
CA ASP A 214 -9.78 -7.19 -0.48
C ASP A 214 -8.29 -7.51 -0.66
N ALA A 215 -7.42 -6.83 0.09
CA ALA A 215 -5.98 -7.02 0.01
C ALA A 215 -5.26 -6.72 1.34
N ALA A 216 -4.02 -7.24 1.47
CA ALA A 216 -3.14 -6.94 2.59
C ALA A 216 -1.71 -6.66 2.11
N ILE A 217 -1.08 -5.63 2.66
CA ILE A 217 0.32 -5.27 2.40
C ILE A 217 1.19 -5.88 3.49
N LEU A 218 2.19 -6.65 3.07
CA LEU A 218 3.20 -7.23 3.94
C LEU A 218 4.54 -6.53 3.74
N GLY A 219 4.98 -5.82 4.75
CA GLY A 219 6.26 -5.12 4.76
C GLY A 219 7.30 -5.83 5.63
N LYS A 220 7.59 -5.25 6.80
CA LYS A 220 8.64 -5.68 7.72
C LYS A 220 8.58 -7.17 8.08
N SER A 221 7.38 -7.75 8.21
CA SER A 221 7.18 -9.16 8.52
C SER A 221 7.85 -10.12 7.53
N LEU A 222 7.91 -9.78 6.24
CA LEU A 222 8.61 -10.58 5.23
C LEU A 222 10.14 -10.47 5.38
N TYR A 223 10.64 -9.25 5.61
CA TYR A 223 12.08 -9.01 5.73
C TYR A 223 12.70 -9.58 7.02
N THR A 224 11.89 -9.70 8.07
CA THR A 224 12.32 -10.33 9.35
C THR A 224 12.09 -11.83 9.39
N GLY A 225 11.40 -12.40 8.40
CA GLY A 225 11.03 -13.82 8.38
C GLY A 225 9.91 -14.18 9.36
N ALA A 226 9.18 -13.20 9.91
CA ALA A 226 8.02 -13.47 10.77
C ALA A 226 6.85 -14.08 9.98
N ILE A 227 6.71 -13.71 8.71
CA ILE A 227 5.78 -14.34 7.77
C ILE A 227 6.57 -14.86 6.57
N ASP A 228 6.34 -16.13 6.20
CA ASP A 228 6.74 -16.69 4.91
C ASP A 228 5.72 -16.26 3.85
N LEU A 229 6.21 -15.69 2.74
CA LEU A 229 5.32 -15.15 1.70
C LEU A 229 4.50 -16.24 1.00
N ALA A 230 5.12 -17.38 0.72
CA ALA A 230 4.41 -18.49 0.07
C ALA A 230 3.30 -19.04 0.96
N ALA A 231 3.57 -19.17 2.27
CA ALA A 231 2.55 -19.54 3.25
C ALA A 231 1.43 -18.53 3.35
N ALA A 232 1.74 -17.21 3.32
CA ALA A 232 0.75 -16.15 3.34
C ALA A 232 -0.18 -16.20 2.12
N VAL A 233 0.38 -16.37 0.92
CA VAL A 233 -0.39 -16.50 -0.32
C VAL A 233 -1.30 -17.73 -0.29
N GLN A 234 -0.80 -18.86 0.18
CA GLN A 234 -1.58 -20.09 0.29
C GLN A 234 -2.73 -19.98 1.30
N ALA A 235 -2.48 -19.37 2.45
CA ALA A 235 -3.47 -19.23 3.52
C ALA A 235 -4.73 -18.50 3.06
N VAL A 236 -4.58 -17.41 2.29
CA VAL A 236 -5.72 -16.62 1.80
C VAL A 236 -6.39 -17.19 0.55
N GLN A 237 -5.72 -18.12 -0.18
CA GLN A 237 -6.31 -18.77 -1.36
C GLN A 237 -7.13 -20.02 -1.01
N GLN A 238 -6.79 -20.74 0.04
CA GLN A 238 -7.50 -21.98 0.44
C GLN A 238 -8.94 -21.71 0.89
N GLU A 239 -9.20 -20.60 1.59
CA GLU A 239 -10.53 -20.21 2.00
C GLU A 239 -11.46 -19.89 0.82
N ALA A 240 -10.95 -19.24 -0.22
CA ALA A 240 -11.72 -18.97 -1.44
C ALA A 240 -12.21 -20.24 -2.18
N LYS A 241 -11.60 -21.40 -1.93
CA LYS A 241 -12.01 -22.71 -2.48
C LYS A 241 -12.97 -23.47 -1.54
N GLY A 242 -12.98 -23.17 -0.25
CA GLY A 242 -13.85 -23.83 0.74
C GLY A 242 -15.30 -23.33 0.70
N GLU A 243 -15.53 -22.09 0.31
CA GLU A 243 -16.88 -21.49 0.23
C GLU A 243 -17.66 -21.85 -1.04
N ARG A 244 -17.09 -22.63 -1.97
CA ARG A 244 -17.75 -23.08 -3.24
C ARG A 244 -18.25 -24.54 -3.20
N LYS A 245 -18.46 -25.08 -2.01
CA LYS A 245 -19.05 -26.42 -1.86
C LYS A 245 -20.43 -26.28 -1.11
#